data_fecca02bcb19ed93e56894cdd32dac7b
#
_entry.id   fecca02bcb19ed93e56894cdd32dac7b
#
_cell.length_a   1.000
_cell.length_b   1.000
_cell.length_c   1.000
_cell.angle_alpha   90.00
_cell.angle_beta   90.00
_cell.angle_gamma   90.00
#
_symmetry.space_group_name_H-M   'P 1'
#
loop_
_entity.id
_entity.type
_entity.pdbx_description
1 polymer ?
#
loop_
_entity_poly.entity_id
_entity_poly.type
_entity_poly.pdbx_seq_one_letter_code
_entity_poly.pdbx_strand_id
1 'polypeptide(L)'
;MAPRHLSSLAVLLAATVLSGCAASHEGALNSQADTPSPTCLVHQAKEPAPRYRAGTSADTLSILELMHYYTANGTKAFCDGKPPTSTDRHWMDLYTGLGGDRGHVRP
;
A
#
# COMPACT_ATOMS: atom_id res chain seq x y z
N MET A 1 40.45 -49.77 -9.90
CA MET A 1 40.35 -49.41 -9.61
C MET A 1 39.72 -48.55 -9.14
N ALA A 2 39.44 -47.99 -8.72
CA ALA A 2 39.03 -47.11 -8.28
C ALA A 2 38.19 -46.27 -8.57
N PRO A 3 37.39 -46.06 -8.34
CA PRO A 3 36.48 -45.32 -8.68
C PRO A 3 36.35 -44.10 -8.29
N ARG A 4 36.01 -43.47 -8.46
CA ARG A 4 35.93 -42.37 -8.18
C ARG A 4 34.85 -41.69 -8.08
N HIS A 5 34.27 -41.40 -7.61
CA HIS A 5 33.35 -40.79 -7.34
C HIS A 5 33.24 -39.62 -7.30
N LEU A 6 32.80 -39.12 -7.63
CA LEU A 6 32.53 -38.03 -7.75
C LEU A 6 31.52 -37.56 -7.16
N SER A 7 31.47 -37.25 -6.34
CA SER A 7 30.71 -36.54 -5.66
C SER A 7 30.27 -35.40 -6.26
N SER A 8 29.29 -35.49 -6.73
CA SER A 8 28.85 -34.37 -7.18
C SER A 8 28.29 -33.60 -6.20
N LEU A 9 28.69 -32.64 -5.94
CA LEU A 9 28.27 -31.81 -5.12
C LEU A 9 27.20 -31.10 -5.58
N ALA A 10 26.15 -31.34 -5.35
CA ALA A 10 25.07 -30.58 -5.68
C ALA A 10 25.01 -29.43 -4.90
N VAL A 11 25.30 -28.47 -5.37
CA VAL A 11 25.23 -27.30 -4.73
C VAL A 11 23.93 -26.85 -4.80
N LEU A 12 23.22 -26.87 -3.81
CA LEU A 12 22.08 -26.39 -3.78
C LEU A 12 22.02 -25.04 -3.60
N LEU A 13 21.67 -24.34 -4.36
CA LEU A 13 21.55 -23.03 -4.23
C LEU A 13 20.34 -22.71 -3.72
N ALA A 14 20.12 -22.52 -2.66
CA ALA A 14 18.96 -22.04 -2.08
C ALA A 14 18.73 -20.69 -2.51
N ALA A 15 17.87 -20.52 -3.29
CA ALA A 15 17.52 -19.23 -3.64
C ALA A 15 16.74 -18.70 -2.54
N THR A 16 17.22 -17.88 -1.83
CA THR A 16 16.49 -17.25 -0.83
C THR A 16 15.70 -16.23 -1.46
N VAL A 17 14.50 -16.47 -1.52
CA VAL A 17 13.66 -15.49 -1.99
C VAL A 17 13.37 -14.57 -0.92
N LEU A 18 13.60 -13.38 -1.10
CA LEU A 18 13.28 -12.43 -0.17
C LEU A 18 11.91 -12.10 -0.34
N SER A 19 11.04 -12.76 0.27
CA SER A 19 9.65 -12.46 0.13
C SER A 19 9.20 -11.36 1.04
N GLY A 20 10.06 -10.83 1.82
CA GLY A 20 9.63 -9.82 2.76
C GLY A 20 9.05 -8.57 2.13
N CYS A 21 9.49 -8.23 0.96
CA CYS A 21 9.01 -7.02 0.34
C CYS A 21 7.62 -7.19 -0.25
N ALA A 22 7.26 -8.37 -0.65
CA ALA A 22 5.96 -8.57 -1.24
C ALA A 22 4.84 -8.42 -0.23
N ALA A 23 5.07 -8.83 0.99
CA ALA A 23 4.03 -8.74 2.01
C ALA A 23 3.71 -7.31 2.38
N SER A 24 4.66 -6.41 2.26
CA SER A 24 4.43 -5.03 2.66
C SER A 24 3.57 -4.25 1.70
N HIS A 25 3.34 -4.79 0.50
CA HIS A 25 2.51 -4.11 -0.47
C HIS A 25 1.04 -4.54 -0.42
N GLU A 26 0.74 -5.59 0.36
CA GLU A 26 -0.62 -6.04 0.43
C GLU A 26 -1.46 -5.02 1.17
N GLY A 27 -2.58 -4.64 0.63
CA GLY A 27 -3.46 -3.66 1.22
C GLY A 27 -2.84 -2.27 1.34
N ALA A 28 -1.85 -1.96 0.52
CA ALA A 28 -1.16 -0.69 0.59
C ALA A 28 -1.94 0.43 -0.08
N LEU A 29 -1.86 1.61 0.49
CA LEU A 29 -2.38 2.81 -0.12
C LEU A 29 -1.50 3.16 -1.31
N ASN A 30 -2.11 3.51 -2.43
CA ASN A 30 -1.39 4.13 -3.51
C ASN A 30 -1.39 5.63 -3.25
N SER A 31 -0.32 6.13 -2.67
CA SER A 31 -0.22 7.55 -2.35
C SER A 31 0.36 8.36 -3.50
N GLN A 32 0.50 7.76 -4.66
CA GLN A 32 1.07 8.42 -5.84
C GLN A 32 2.45 9.01 -5.55
N ALA A 33 3.23 8.26 -4.80
CA ALA A 33 4.54 8.74 -4.33
C ALA A 33 5.49 9.10 -5.48
N ASP A 34 5.29 8.52 -6.65
CA ASP A 34 6.13 8.84 -7.80
C ASP A 34 5.76 10.17 -8.44
N THR A 35 4.68 10.77 -8.00
CA THR A 35 4.21 12.03 -8.53
C THR A 35 4.15 13.04 -7.38
N PRO A 36 5.18 13.84 -7.19
CA PRO A 36 5.26 14.72 -6.02
C PRO A 36 4.08 15.65 -5.82
N SER A 37 3.44 16.08 -6.89
CA SER A 37 2.28 16.96 -6.79
C SER A 37 1.22 16.46 -7.76
N PRO A 38 0.51 15.40 -7.41
CA PRO A 38 -0.50 14.87 -8.32
C PRO A 38 -1.62 15.89 -8.52
N THR A 39 -2.09 16.01 -9.75
CA THR A 39 -3.17 16.93 -10.06
C THR A 39 -4.54 16.25 -10.04
N CYS A 40 -4.56 14.94 -10.04
CA CYS A 40 -5.79 14.16 -9.94
C CYS A 40 -5.49 12.87 -9.19
N LEU A 41 -6.53 12.21 -8.72
CA LEU A 41 -6.38 11.00 -7.94
C LEU A 41 -6.47 9.76 -8.82
N VAL A 42 -5.78 8.70 -8.42
CA VAL A 42 -5.96 7.39 -8.99
C VAL A 42 -6.83 6.58 -8.04
N HIS A 43 -7.64 5.68 -8.60
CA HIS A 43 -8.48 4.83 -7.76
C HIS A 43 -7.62 3.83 -6.99
N GLN A 44 -7.99 3.62 -5.72
CA GLN A 44 -7.28 2.64 -4.90
C GLN A 44 -7.66 1.23 -5.35
N ALA A 45 -6.66 0.40 -5.54
CA ALA A 45 -6.88 -0.96 -6.03
C ALA A 45 -7.11 -1.97 -4.92
N LYS A 46 -6.72 -1.65 -3.70
CA LYS A 46 -6.74 -2.61 -2.60
C LYS A 46 -7.40 -2.04 -1.38
N GLU A 47 -8.10 -2.88 -0.65
CA GLU A 47 -8.70 -2.50 0.62
C GLU A 47 -7.62 -2.22 1.64
N PRO A 48 -7.85 -1.32 2.59
CA PRO A 48 -6.82 -0.96 3.56
C PRO A 48 -6.37 -2.13 4.43
N ALA A 49 -5.06 -2.32 4.53
CA ALA A 49 -4.50 -3.31 5.44
C ALA A 49 -4.67 -2.86 6.91
N PRO A 50 -4.63 -3.80 7.85
CA PRO A 50 -4.79 -3.46 9.27
C PRO A 50 -3.78 -2.44 9.80
N ARG A 51 -2.61 -2.31 9.20
CA ARG A 51 -1.60 -1.36 9.66
C ARG A 51 -2.04 0.11 9.52
N TYR A 52 -3.07 0.37 8.72
CA TYR A 52 -3.60 1.72 8.59
C TYR A 52 -4.73 1.99 9.58
N ARG A 53 -5.12 1.00 10.38
CA ARG A 53 -6.24 1.15 11.29
C ARG A 53 -5.74 1.25 12.71
N ALA A 54 -6.50 1.92 13.55
CA ALA A 54 -6.17 1.97 14.97
C ALA A 54 -6.24 0.56 15.55
N GLY A 55 -5.41 0.26 16.51
CA GLY A 55 -5.39 -1.03 17.16
C GLY A 55 -3.99 -1.60 17.24
N THR A 56 -3.90 -2.89 17.56
CA THR A 56 -2.61 -3.51 17.81
C THR A 56 -1.73 -3.62 16.57
N SER A 57 -2.32 -3.60 15.39
CA SER A 57 -1.55 -3.69 14.16
C SER A 57 -1.21 -2.34 13.57
N ALA A 58 -1.59 -1.26 14.24
CA ALA A 58 -1.37 0.08 13.72
C ALA A 58 0.10 0.38 13.49
N ASP A 59 0.41 0.98 12.35
CA ASP A 59 1.75 1.41 12.02
C ASP A 59 1.75 2.92 11.82
N THR A 60 2.51 3.61 12.63
CA THR A 60 2.51 5.07 12.61
C THR A 60 2.85 5.65 11.25
N LEU A 61 3.85 5.11 10.57
CA LEU A 61 4.25 5.66 9.29
C LEU A 61 3.18 5.43 8.21
N SER A 62 2.51 4.28 8.26
CA SER A 62 1.43 4.01 7.32
C SER A 62 0.26 4.94 7.55
N ILE A 63 -0.10 5.16 8.81
CA ILE A 63 -1.19 6.06 9.16
C ILE A 63 -0.86 7.49 8.75
N LEU A 64 0.36 7.93 9.00
CA LEU A 64 0.76 9.28 8.60
C LEU A 64 0.71 9.45 7.08
N GLU A 65 1.11 8.45 6.33
CA GLU A 65 1.04 8.51 4.87
C GLU A 65 -0.41 8.68 4.41
N LEU A 66 -1.32 7.92 5.00
CA LEU A 66 -2.73 8.02 4.69
C LEU A 66 -3.27 9.42 5.01
N MET A 67 -2.96 9.91 6.19
CA MET A 67 -3.44 11.23 6.63
C MET A 67 -2.89 12.34 5.75
N HIS A 68 -1.61 12.29 5.42
CA HIS A 68 -1.01 13.28 4.54
C HIS A 68 -1.62 13.24 3.14
N TYR A 69 -1.80 12.05 2.61
CA TYR A 69 -2.29 11.91 1.24
C TYR A 69 -3.67 12.55 1.07
N TYR A 70 -4.62 12.20 1.93
CA TYR A 70 -5.97 12.72 1.80
C TYR A 70 -6.08 14.18 2.23
N THR A 71 -5.29 14.62 3.19
CA THR A 71 -5.28 16.03 3.55
C THR A 71 -4.85 16.89 2.36
N ALA A 72 -3.85 16.43 1.63
CA ALA A 72 -3.32 17.21 0.52
C ALA A 72 -4.12 17.03 -0.77
N ASN A 73 -4.71 15.87 -0.99
CA ASN A 73 -5.24 15.53 -2.29
C ASN A 73 -6.71 15.10 -2.32
N GLY A 74 -7.30 14.85 -1.19
CA GLY A 74 -8.59 14.16 -1.12
C GLY A 74 -9.76 14.82 -1.83
N THR A 75 -9.68 16.13 -2.12
CA THR A 75 -10.75 16.81 -2.84
C THR A 75 -10.54 16.85 -4.34
N LYS A 76 -9.40 16.36 -4.83
CA LYS A 76 -9.12 16.39 -6.26
C LYS A 76 -9.99 15.36 -6.99
N ALA A 77 -10.25 15.64 -8.26
CA ALA A 77 -11.02 14.71 -9.07
C ALA A 77 -10.16 13.49 -9.40
N PHE A 78 -10.82 12.37 -9.67
CA PHE A 78 -10.11 11.21 -10.18
C PHE A 78 -9.69 11.45 -11.62
N CYS A 79 -8.54 10.91 -11.98
CA CYS A 79 -7.96 11.16 -13.30
C CYS A 79 -8.83 10.66 -14.45
N ASP A 80 -9.67 9.67 -14.21
CA ASP A 80 -10.59 9.15 -15.21
C ASP A 80 -11.93 9.89 -15.22
N GLY A 81 -12.09 10.87 -14.36
CA GLY A 81 -13.34 11.63 -14.27
C GLY A 81 -14.49 10.90 -13.62
N LYS A 82 -14.25 9.72 -13.07
CA LYS A 82 -15.32 8.93 -12.47
C LYS A 82 -15.38 9.15 -10.97
N PRO A 83 -16.51 8.83 -10.34
CA PRO A 83 -16.64 8.99 -8.91
C PRO A 83 -15.81 7.96 -8.15
N PRO A 84 -15.63 8.14 -6.84
CA PRO A 84 -14.91 7.17 -6.03
C PRO A 84 -15.53 5.78 -6.13
N THR A 85 -14.68 4.76 -6.16
CA THR A 85 -15.13 3.37 -6.09
C THR A 85 -15.46 3.04 -4.63
N SER A 86 -16.01 1.86 -4.37
CA SER A 86 -16.24 1.44 -2.99
C SER A 86 -14.92 1.32 -2.23
N THR A 87 -13.88 0.86 -2.87
CA THR A 87 -12.56 0.78 -2.24
C THR A 87 -12.03 2.17 -1.90
N ASP A 88 -12.18 3.14 -2.82
CA ASP A 88 -11.81 4.53 -2.53
C ASP A 88 -12.55 5.06 -1.31
N ARG A 89 -13.86 4.75 -1.21
CA ARG A 89 -14.62 5.22 -0.08
C ARG A 89 -14.18 4.59 1.22
N HIS A 90 -13.77 3.36 1.22
CA HIS A 90 -13.24 2.72 2.43
C HIS A 90 -11.99 3.42 2.93
N TRP A 91 -11.12 3.85 2.02
CA TRP A 91 -9.93 4.61 2.40
C TRP A 91 -10.31 6.01 2.94
N MET A 92 -11.26 6.66 2.30
CA MET A 92 -11.72 7.98 2.74
C MET A 92 -12.43 7.91 4.09
N ASP A 93 -13.22 6.86 4.32
CA ASP A 93 -13.88 6.65 5.59
C ASP A 93 -12.86 6.36 6.68
N LEU A 94 -11.81 5.62 6.35
CA LEU A 94 -10.74 5.36 7.29
C LEU A 94 -10.02 6.65 7.66
N TYR A 95 -9.75 7.49 6.68
CA TYR A 95 -9.13 8.80 6.90
C TYR A 95 -9.96 9.64 7.88
N THR A 96 -11.26 9.75 7.65
CA THR A 96 -12.10 10.54 8.55
C THR A 96 -12.25 9.86 9.91
N GLY A 97 -12.30 8.52 9.94
CA GLY A 97 -12.38 7.78 11.19
C GLY A 97 -11.13 7.94 12.06
N LEU A 98 -9.98 8.21 11.45
CA LEU A 98 -8.75 8.45 12.17
C LEU A 98 -8.59 9.91 12.59
N GLY A 99 -9.57 10.73 12.31
CA GLY A 99 -9.54 12.14 12.71
C GLY A 99 -9.34 13.13 11.57
N GLY A 100 -9.28 12.67 10.36
CA GLY A 100 -9.16 13.57 9.21
C GLY A 100 -10.43 14.39 9.01
N ASP A 101 -10.27 15.56 8.44
CA ASP A 101 -11.38 16.47 8.20
C ASP A 101 -12.21 15.98 7.02
N ARG A 102 -13.50 15.91 7.20
CA ARG A 102 -14.41 15.51 6.12
C ARG A 102 -14.35 16.43 4.91
N GLY A 103 -13.95 17.67 5.12
CA GLY A 103 -13.80 18.63 4.03
C GLY A 103 -12.63 18.29 3.11
N HIS A 104 -11.76 17.37 3.52
CA HIS A 104 -10.61 17.00 2.71
C HIS A 104 -10.89 15.79 1.80
N VAL A 105 -12.07 15.23 1.83
CA VAL A 105 -12.41 14.10 0.98
C VAL A 105 -13.75 14.34 0.32
N ARG A 106 -13.93 13.76 -0.84
CA ARG A 106 -15.20 13.90 -1.54
C ARG A 106 -16.20 12.90 -1.06
N PRO A 107 -17.44 13.28 -0.99
CA PRO A 107 -18.49 12.33 -0.60
C PRO A 107 -18.69 11.22 -1.65
#